data_2534a1533fd7fa2767fb7e60dc4603e2
#
_entry.id   2534a1533fd7fa2767fb7e60dc4603e2
#
_cell.length_a   1.000
_cell.length_b   1.000
_cell.length_c   1.000
_cell.angle_alpha   90.00
_cell.angle_beta   90.00
_cell.angle_gamma   90.00
#
_symmetry.space_group_name_H-M   'P 1'
#
loop_
_entity.id
_entity.type
_entity.pdbx_description
1 polymer ?
#
loop_
_entity_poly.entity_id
_entity_poly.type
_entity_poly.pdbx_seq_one_letter_code
_entity_poly.pdbx_strand_id
1 'polypeptide(L)'
;LAMNIEGQDSENFYTVLNGLSGQAPSNIPNNSHYGAELQYIVDTDASANIYSQSIQNAFNAPGSNNLVTYPDTDLANQLKTVARLMRGGIETKVFMVTIGGFDTHNAQNQGSGDINGRHAELLNEVSTAVDAFVKDVNSDSIGDDIIGITFSEFGRKAKQNGNLGTDHGEIAPMFVFGKPVQGGVSGINVDLTEATSNNNWQIKTVQHDYRQVFATLMQDFLGAENAVVDNAFFDQTNNESFSAKKIQDIIKPSHYVDSTCYSLSNNTSNNETFWAAYPNPVYDKLFVNPITNNSQVKYDIYNTNGGLIKSGKLDMQLGYAAIDMVSLPNGLYVVT
;
A
#
# COMPACT_ATOMS: atom_id res chain seq x y z
N LEU A 1 8.24 -6.06 2.20
CA LEU A 1 8.61 -6.50 0.86
C LEU A 1 7.47 -6.16 -0.10
N ALA A 2 7.73 -5.48 -1.20
CA ALA A 2 6.79 -5.26 -2.28
C ALA A 2 7.05 -6.28 -3.39
N MET A 3 6.01 -6.92 -3.91
CA MET A 3 6.12 -7.85 -5.02
C MET A 3 5.21 -7.38 -6.16
N ASN A 4 5.76 -7.37 -7.37
CA ASN A 4 5.00 -7.09 -8.58
C ASN A 4 4.58 -8.42 -9.22
N ILE A 5 3.27 -8.63 -9.38
CA ILE A 5 2.67 -9.80 -10.03
C ILE A 5 1.95 -9.41 -11.32
N GLU A 6 2.23 -8.22 -11.85
CA GLU A 6 1.60 -7.70 -13.07
C GLU A 6 1.92 -8.59 -14.29
N GLY A 7 0.92 -8.87 -15.09
CA GLY A 7 1.04 -9.68 -16.31
C GLY A 7 1.27 -11.17 -16.09
N GLN A 8 1.19 -11.64 -14.85
CA GLN A 8 1.32 -13.07 -14.51
C GLN A 8 0.03 -13.54 -13.84
N ASP A 9 -0.47 -14.71 -14.22
CA ASP A 9 -1.38 -15.39 -13.32
C ASP A 9 -0.59 -15.84 -12.06
N SER A 10 -1.27 -15.95 -10.93
CA SER A 10 -0.63 -16.27 -9.66
C SER A 10 0.07 -17.64 -9.66
N GLU A 11 -0.35 -18.57 -10.50
CA GLU A 11 0.26 -19.89 -10.64
C GLU A 11 1.58 -19.81 -11.42
N ASN A 12 1.62 -19.04 -12.51
CA ASN A 12 2.84 -18.79 -13.27
C ASN A 12 3.86 -17.98 -12.47
N PHE A 13 3.41 -16.98 -11.73
CA PHE A 13 4.27 -16.18 -10.85
C PHE A 13 4.99 -17.05 -9.80
N TYR A 14 4.25 -17.94 -9.13
CA TYR A 14 4.82 -18.89 -8.19
C TYR A 14 5.83 -19.85 -8.83
N THR A 15 5.53 -20.33 -10.03
CA THR A 15 6.43 -21.22 -10.77
C THR A 15 7.73 -20.53 -11.14
N VAL A 16 7.67 -19.26 -11.56
CA VAL A 16 8.85 -18.45 -11.86
C VAL A 16 9.70 -18.22 -10.62
N LEU A 17 9.09 -17.85 -9.49
CA LEU A 17 9.84 -17.64 -8.23
C LEU A 17 10.53 -18.92 -7.75
N ASN A 18 9.86 -20.05 -7.78
CA ASN A 18 10.47 -21.34 -7.42
C ASN A 18 11.60 -21.77 -8.38
N GLY A 19 11.52 -21.38 -9.65
CA GLY A 19 12.57 -21.67 -10.64
C GLY A 19 13.80 -20.76 -10.52
N LEU A 20 13.68 -19.61 -9.86
CA LEU A 20 14.76 -18.64 -9.69
C LEU A 20 15.51 -18.81 -8.37
N SER A 21 15.03 -19.62 -7.43
CA SER A 21 15.70 -19.84 -6.15
C SER A 21 17.03 -20.56 -6.35
N GLY A 22 18.09 -19.78 -6.49
CA GLY A 22 19.47 -20.26 -6.43
C GLY A 22 19.80 -20.71 -5.00
N GLN A 23 20.83 -21.55 -4.83
CA GLN A 23 21.34 -21.84 -3.49
C GLN A 23 22.11 -20.63 -2.96
N ALA A 24 21.80 -20.25 -1.71
CA ALA A 24 22.56 -19.23 -1.03
C ALA A 24 24.06 -19.61 -0.98
N PRO A 25 24.98 -18.65 -1.18
CA PRO A 25 26.41 -18.91 -1.05
C PRO A 25 26.74 -19.50 0.32
N SER A 26 27.55 -20.54 0.36
CA SER A 26 27.91 -21.25 1.62
C SER A 26 28.80 -20.42 2.55
N ASN A 27 29.43 -19.36 2.03
CA ASN A 27 30.30 -18.47 2.81
C ASN A 27 29.99 -17.01 2.45
N ILE A 28 29.28 -16.33 3.32
CA ILE A 28 29.06 -14.86 3.23
C ILE A 28 30.04 -14.20 4.19
N PRO A 29 30.94 -13.29 3.71
CA PRO A 29 31.90 -12.62 4.58
C PRO A 29 31.21 -11.69 5.56
N ASN A 30 31.29 -11.97 6.86
CA ASN A 30 30.55 -11.24 7.90
C ASN A 30 31.02 -9.81 8.16
N ASN A 31 32.20 -9.41 7.65
CA ASN A 31 32.87 -8.16 8.02
C ASN A 31 33.14 -7.23 6.84
N SER A 32 32.34 -7.29 5.78
CA SER A 32 32.52 -6.43 4.61
C SER A 32 31.18 -5.89 4.11
N HIS A 33 31.19 -4.71 3.48
CA HIS A 33 29.99 -4.19 2.80
C HIS A 33 29.44 -5.17 1.77
N TYR A 34 30.33 -5.85 1.02
CA TYR A 34 29.94 -6.90 0.08
C TYR A 34 29.15 -8.04 0.76
N GLY A 35 29.63 -8.48 1.93
CA GLY A 35 28.95 -9.54 2.69
C GLY A 35 27.58 -9.09 3.21
N ALA A 36 27.46 -7.85 3.65
CA ALA A 36 26.19 -7.28 4.09
C ALA A 36 25.16 -7.20 2.95
N GLU A 37 25.59 -6.73 1.77
CA GLU A 37 24.74 -6.68 0.58
C GLU A 37 24.32 -8.07 0.10
N LEU A 38 25.26 -9.03 0.12
CA LEU A 38 24.96 -10.40 -0.27
C LEU A 38 23.99 -11.07 0.71
N GLN A 39 24.15 -10.84 2.02
CA GLN A 39 23.20 -11.34 3.04
C GLN A 39 21.83 -10.72 2.86
N TYR A 40 21.75 -9.40 2.57
CA TYR A 40 20.50 -8.72 2.27
C TYR A 40 19.77 -9.35 1.08
N ILE A 41 20.50 -9.70 0.01
CA ILE A 41 19.91 -10.39 -1.16
C ILE A 41 19.36 -11.76 -0.76
N VAL A 42 20.13 -12.56 0.00
CA VAL A 42 19.71 -13.89 0.46
C VAL A 42 18.48 -13.81 1.37
N ASP A 43 18.46 -12.88 2.31
CA ASP A 43 17.33 -12.69 3.22
C ASP A 43 16.08 -12.18 2.48
N THR A 44 16.27 -11.34 1.45
CA THR A 44 15.20 -10.87 0.58
C THR A 44 14.62 -12.01 -0.25
N ASP A 45 15.46 -12.86 -0.83
CA ASP A 45 15.03 -14.04 -1.58
C ASP A 45 14.24 -15.02 -0.68
N ALA A 46 14.76 -15.31 0.50
CA ALA A 46 14.08 -16.17 1.47
C ALA A 46 12.70 -15.59 1.87
N SER A 47 12.63 -14.28 2.12
CA SER A 47 11.39 -13.59 2.44
C SER A 47 10.41 -13.60 1.27
N ALA A 48 10.91 -13.45 0.03
CA ALA A 48 10.11 -13.52 -1.19
C ALA A 48 9.50 -14.92 -1.38
N ASN A 49 10.26 -15.98 -1.10
CA ASN A 49 9.78 -17.36 -1.19
C ASN A 49 8.66 -17.64 -0.16
N ILE A 50 8.81 -17.18 1.08
CA ILE A 50 7.77 -17.31 2.12
C ILE A 50 6.51 -16.57 1.70
N TYR A 51 6.66 -15.34 1.20
CA TYR A 51 5.53 -14.53 0.77
C TYR A 51 4.82 -15.11 -0.46
N SER A 52 5.56 -15.65 -1.43
CA SER A 52 4.98 -16.32 -2.59
C SER A 52 4.17 -17.57 -2.20
N GLN A 53 4.63 -18.31 -1.19
CA GLN A 53 3.84 -19.42 -0.65
C GLN A 53 2.55 -18.93 0.00
N SER A 54 2.58 -17.80 0.71
CA SER A 54 1.38 -17.18 1.30
C SER A 54 0.39 -16.75 0.23
N ILE A 55 0.87 -16.17 -0.88
CA ILE A 55 0.04 -15.82 -2.05
C ILE A 55 -0.61 -17.08 -2.62
N GLN A 56 0.15 -18.14 -2.86
CA GLN A 56 -0.39 -19.38 -3.42
C GLN A 56 -1.43 -20.03 -2.49
N ASN A 57 -1.15 -20.06 -1.20
CA ASN A 57 -2.08 -20.59 -0.21
C ASN A 57 -3.39 -19.83 -0.18
N ALA A 58 -3.33 -18.49 -0.18
CA ALA A 58 -4.52 -17.65 -0.23
C ALA A 58 -5.28 -17.80 -1.54
N PHE A 59 -4.59 -17.81 -2.68
CA PHE A 59 -5.21 -17.96 -3.99
C PHE A 59 -5.96 -19.29 -4.14
N ASN A 60 -5.44 -20.37 -3.57
CA ASN A 60 -6.01 -21.72 -3.64
C ASN A 60 -6.85 -22.10 -2.41
N ALA A 61 -7.05 -21.18 -1.47
CA ALA A 61 -7.84 -21.45 -0.27
C ALA A 61 -9.29 -21.84 -0.61
N PRO A 62 -9.91 -22.77 0.13
CA PRO A 62 -11.32 -23.07 -0.05
C PRO A 62 -12.17 -21.81 0.10
N GLY A 63 -13.04 -21.53 -0.87
CA GLY A 63 -13.92 -20.34 -0.85
C GLY A 63 -13.26 -19.05 -1.36
N SER A 64 -11.99 -19.06 -1.79
CA SER A 64 -11.33 -17.86 -2.31
C SER A 64 -11.84 -17.39 -3.69
N ASN A 65 -12.61 -18.20 -4.41
CA ASN A 65 -13.08 -17.88 -5.75
C ASN A 65 -13.87 -16.57 -5.81
N ASN A 66 -13.74 -15.87 -6.92
CA ASN A 66 -14.53 -14.67 -7.19
C ASN A 66 -16.02 -15.00 -7.33
N LEU A 67 -16.86 -14.12 -6.84
CA LEU A 67 -18.33 -14.31 -6.77
C LEU A 67 -19.07 -13.63 -7.92
N VAL A 68 -18.35 -12.82 -8.73
CA VAL A 68 -18.88 -12.14 -9.91
C VAL A 68 -17.99 -12.36 -11.13
N THR A 69 -18.56 -12.09 -12.33
CA THR A 69 -17.79 -12.09 -13.56
C THR A 69 -17.13 -10.74 -13.77
N TYR A 70 -15.83 -10.74 -14.05
CA TYR A 70 -15.05 -9.55 -14.36
C TYR A 70 -14.96 -9.36 -15.89
N PRO A 71 -14.83 -8.10 -16.35
CA PRO A 71 -14.47 -7.84 -17.75
C PRO A 71 -13.12 -8.49 -18.10
N ASP A 72 -12.91 -8.77 -19.37
CA ASP A 72 -11.64 -9.31 -19.87
C ASP A 72 -10.67 -8.16 -20.23
N THR A 73 -10.16 -7.49 -19.20
CA THR A 73 -9.15 -6.43 -19.31
C THR A 73 -8.05 -6.62 -18.26
N ASP A 74 -6.89 -6.02 -18.50
CA ASP A 74 -5.74 -6.18 -17.60
C ASP A 74 -6.05 -5.66 -16.20
N LEU A 75 -6.66 -4.48 -16.08
CA LEU A 75 -7.05 -3.92 -14.78
C LEU A 75 -8.06 -4.82 -14.06
N ALA A 76 -9.05 -5.32 -14.78
CA ALA A 76 -10.05 -6.21 -14.20
C ALA A 76 -9.44 -7.53 -13.70
N ASN A 77 -8.49 -8.09 -14.44
CA ASN A 77 -7.76 -9.30 -14.05
C ASN A 77 -6.88 -9.07 -12.79
N GLN A 78 -6.22 -7.91 -12.69
CA GLN A 78 -5.49 -7.52 -11.48
C GLN A 78 -6.44 -7.42 -10.27
N LEU A 79 -7.54 -6.68 -10.39
CA LEU A 79 -8.54 -6.52 -9.32
C LEU A 79 -9.21 -7.85 -8.93
N LYS A 80 -9.49 -8.71 -9.91
CA LYS A 80 -10.00 -10.07 -9.70
C LYS A 80 -9.04 -10.90 -8.83
N THR A 81 -7.73 -10.80 -9.12
CA THR A 81 -6.69 -11.48 -8.33
C THR A 81 -6.63 -10.93 -6.91
N VAL A 82 -6.69 -9.60 -6.74
CA VAL A 82 -6.72 -8.96 -5.42
C VAL A 82 -7.91 -9.45 -4.60
N ALA A 83 -9.13 -9.42 -5.16
CA ALA A 83 -10.34 -9.89 -4.46
C ALA A 83 -10.21 -11.36 -4.03
N ARG A 84 -9.67 -12.20 -4.90
CA ARG A 84 -9.44 -13.62 -4.61
C ARG A 84 -8.44 -13.83 -3.48
N LEU A 85 -7.32 -13.12 -3.50
CA LEU A 85 -6.29 -13.21 -2.45
C LEU A 85 -6.83 -12.75 -1.08
N MET A 86 -7.57 -11.63 -1.05
CA MET A 86 -8.19 -11.12 0.17
C MET A 86 -9.19 -12.14 0.74
N ARG A 87 -10.05 -12.71 -0.10
CA ARG A 87 -11.02 -13.75 0.31
C ARG A 87 -10.33 -15.02 0.78
N GLY A 88 -9.15 -15.32 0.24
CA GLY A 88 -8.30 -16.42 0.67
C GLY A 88 -7.52 -16.18 1.96
N GLY A 89 -7.70 -15.00 2.59
CA GLY A 89 -7.14 -14.68 3.90
C GLY A 89 -5.69 -14.21 3.87
N ILE A 90 -5.23 -13.60 2.77
CA ILE A 90 -3.90 -12.98 2.74
C ILE A 90 -3.84 -11.78 3.69
N GLU A 91 -2.75 -11.65 4.43
CA GLU A 91 -2.57 -10.57 5.43
C GLU A 91 -2.06 -9.25 4.85
N THR A 92 -1.86 -9.17 3.54
CA THR A 92 -1.40 -7.97 2.84
C THR A 92 -2.39 -6.83 3.05
N LYS A 93 -1.89 -5.67 3.49
CA LYS A 93 -2.71 -4.48 3.80
C LYS A 93 -2.86 -3.53 2.61
N VAL A 94 -1.89 -3.51 1.69
CA VAL A 94 -1.88 -2.58 0.56
C VAL A 94 -1.63 -3.35 -0.72
N PHE A 95 -2.53 -3.20 -1.68
CA PHE A 95 -2.42 -3.72 -3.03
C PHE A 95 -2.34 -2.54 -4.00
N MET A 96 -1.49 -2.64 -5.00
CA MET A 96 -1.42 -1.68 -6.08
C MET A 96 -1.70 -2.38 -7.40
N VAL A 97 -2.64 -1.81 -8.15
CA VAL A 97 -2.98 -2.23 -9.51
C VAL A 97 -2.79 -1.06 -10.45
N THR A 98 -2.48 -1.34 -11.70
CA THR A 98 -2.12 -0.30 -12.66
C THR A 98 -2.89 -0.40 -13.95
N ILE A 99 -3.17 0.74 -14.55
CA ILE A 99 -3.68 0.87 -15.90
C ILE A 99 -2.92 1.99 -16.60
N GLY A 100 -2.32 1.70 -17.74
CA GLY A 100 -1.61 2.68 -18.57
C GLY A 100 -2.49 3.33 -19.61
N GLY A 101 -1.89 4.25 -20.37
CA GLY A 101 -2.50 4.84 -21.57
C GLY A 101 -3.25 6.14 -21.32
N PHE A 102 -3.30 6.68 -20.10
CA PHE A 102 -3.92 7.98 -19.81
C PHE A 102 -3.11 9.18 -20.30
N ASP A 103 -1.88 8.97 -20.74
CA ASP A 103 -1.05 10.02 -21.35
C ASP A 103 -1.48 10.30 -22.80
N THR A 104 -2.68 10.81 -22.97
CA THR A 104 -3.37 11.02 -24.24
C THR A 104 -3.02 12.35 -24.89
N HIS A 105 -1.75 12.55 -25.27
CA HIS A 105 -1.33 13.70 -26.07
C HIS A 105 -1.90 13.73 -27.49
N ASN A 106 -2.39 12.56 -27.95
CA ASN A 106 -2.93 12.36 -29.28
C ASN A 106 -4.19 11.49 -29.20
N ALA A 107 -5.17 11.76 -30.05
CA ALA A 107 -6.40 10.97 -30.18
C ALA A 107 -7.13 10.69 -28.84
N GLN A 108 -7.07 11.60 -27.90
CA GLN A 108 -7.81 11.53 -26.65
C GLN A 108 -9.32 11.43 -26.91
N ASN A 109 -9.78 12.16 -27.94
CA ASN A 109 -11.10 12.05 -28.52
C ASN A 109 -11.01 11.82 -30.04
N GLN A 110 -12.15 11.54 -30.69
CA GLN A 110 -12.21 11.29 -32.14
C GLN A 110 -12.47 12.54 -32.98
N GLY A 111 -12.72 13.69 -32.34
CA GLY A 111 -12.97 14.97 -32.99
C GLY A 111 -13.37 16.04 -32.00
N SER A 112 -13.45 17.29 -32.46
CA SER A 112 -13.84 18.41 -31.61
C SER A 112 -15.28 18.22 -31.09
N GLY A 113 -15.44 18.19 -29.77
CA GLY A 113 -16.74 17.97 -29.11
C GLY A 113 -17.19 16.52 -29.05
N ASP A 114 -16.39 15.58 -29.53
CA ASP A 114 -16.68 14.15 -29.39
C ASP A 114 -16.26 13.65 -28.00
N ILE A 115 -17.16 12.96 -27.31
CA ILE A 115 -16.90 12.30 -26.02
C ILE A 115 -16.32 10.89 -26.18
N ASN A 116 -16.29 10.35 -27.41
CA ASN A 116 -15.70 9.06 -27.72
C ASN A 116 -14.19 9.21 -27.95
N GLY A 117 -13.47 8.11 -27.86
CA GLY A 117 -12.04 8.04 -28.10
C GLY A 117 -11.30 7.40 -26.93
N ARG A 118 -9.98 7.42 -27.00
CA ARG A 118 -9.13 6.68 -26.07
C ARG A 118 -9.40 6.99 -24.59
N HIS A 119 -9.67 8.23 -24.27
CA HIS A 119 -9.97 8.62 -22.87
C HIS A 119 -11.26 7.99 -22.34
N ALA A 120 -12.31 8.00 -23.17
CA ALA A 120 -13.58 7.37 -22.83
C ALA A 120 -13.46 5.85 -22.68
N GLU A 121 -12.66 5.20 -23.55
CA GLU A 121 -12.36 3.78 -23.45
C GLU A 121 -11.67 3.44 -22.13
N LEU A 122 -10.64 4.21 -21.74
CA LEU A 122 -9.90 4.02 -20.48
C LEU A 122 -10.79 4.22 -19.27
N LEU A 123 -11.63 5.27 -19.26
CA LEU A 123 -12.58 5.50 -18.17
C LEU A 123 -13.63 4.40 -18.08
N ASN A 124 -14.09 3.86 -19.22
CA ASN A 124 -15.00 2.72 -19.24
C ASN A 124 -14.32 1.48 -18.67
N GLU A 125 -13.06 1.22 -19.02
CA GLU A 125 -12.29 0.10 -18.47
C GLU A 125 -12.16 0.24 -16.94
N VAL A 126 -11.75 1.41 -16.43
CA VAL A 126 -11.67 1.65 -15.00
C VAL A 126 -13.02 1.45 -14.32
N SER A 127 -14.09 2.05 -14.86
CA SER A 127 -15.40 1.99 -14.21
C SER A 127 -15.97 0.58 -14.17
N THR A 128 -15.84 -0.18 -15.25
CA THR A 128 -16.37 -1.56 -15.31
C THR A 128 -15.53 -2.55 -14.48
N ALA A 129 -14.22 -2.36 -14.43
CA ALA A 129 -13.33 -3.18 -13.59
C ALA A 129 -13.57 -2.91 -12.10
N VAL A 130 -13.68 -1.64 -11.70
CA VAL A 130 -13.98 -1.24 -10.32
C VAL A 130 -15.38 -1.66 -9.91
N ASP A 131 -16.38 -1.54 -10.78
CA ASP A 131 -17.75 -2.00 -10.50
C ASP A 131 -17.80 -3.51 -10.21
N ALA A 132 -17.10 -4.31 -11.03
CA ALA A 132 -17.00 -5.76 -10.79
C ALA A 132 -16.29 -6.06 -9.47
N PHE A 133 -15.18 -5.37 -9.18
CA PHE A 133 -14.44 -5.53 -7.92
C PHE A 133 -15.31 -5.19 -6.70
N VAL A 134 -15.95 -4.03 -6.71
CA VAL A 134 -16.79 -3.58 -5.60
C VAL A 134 -17.98 -4.54 -5.38
N LYS A 135 -18.59 -5.03 -6.44
CA LYS A 135 -19.66 -6.06 -6.36
C LYS A 135 -19.14 -7.36 -5.78
N ASP A 136 -17.95 -7.79 -6.21
CA ASP A 136 -17.35 -9.04 -5.74
C ASP A 136 -17.05 -8.99 -4.23
N VAL A 137 -16.31 -7.98 -3.78
CA VAL A 137 -15.93 -7.86 -2.36
C VAL A 137 -17.11 -7.55 -1.44
N ASN A 138 -18.15 -6.90 -1.95
CA ASN A 138 -19.37 -6.63 -1.19
C ASN A 138 -20.37 -7.81 -1.17
N SER A 139 -20.11 -8.88 -1.91
CA SER A 139 -20.93 -10.10 -1.88
C SER A 139 -20.74 -10.91 -0.59
N ASP A 140 -19.72 -10.56 0.18
CA ASP A 140 -19.45 -11.11 1.52
C ASP A 140 -18.92 -10.01 2.46
N SER A 141 -18.43 -10.38 3.64
CA SER A 141 -18.00 -9.44 4.68
C SER A 141 -16.65 -8.76 4.39
N ILE A 142 -15.86 -9.22 3.43
CA ILE A 142 -14.54 -8.63 3.19
C ILE A 142 -14.62 -7.17 2.70
N GLY A 143 -15.74 -6.81 2.06
CA GLY A 143 -15.94 -5.43 1.58
C GLY A 143 -16.01 -4.37 2.70
N ASP A 144 -16.27 -4.78 3.95
CA ASP A 144 -16.27 -3.85 5.09
C ASP A 144 -14.87 -3.32 5.43
N ASP A 145 -13.83 -4.08 5.06
CA ASP A 145 -12.44 -3.78 5.38
C ASP A 145 -11.63 -3.32 4.16
N ILE A 146 -12.29 -2.90 3.08
CA ILE A 146 -11.63 -2.54 1.82
C ILE A 146 -11.98 -1.13 1.38
N ILE A 147 -10.94 -0.36 1.07
CA ILE A 147 -11.04 0.92 0.34
C ILE A 147 -10.12 0.88 -0.86
N GLY A 148 -10.64 1.33 -2.01
CA GLY A 148 -9.86 1.61 -3.20
C GLY A 148 -9.69 3.12 -3.41
N ILE A 149 -8.55 3.50 -3.96
CA ILE A 149 -8.23 4.88 -4.31
C ILE A 149 -7.56 4.92 -5.68
N THR A 150 -7.91 5.90 -6.50
CA THR A 150 -7.19 6.18 -7.73
C THR A 150 -6.20 7.33 -7.53
N PHE A 151 -5.03 7.25 -8.16
CA PHE A 151 -4.08 8.35 -8.22
C PHE A 151 -3.32 8.32 -9.54
N SER A 152 -2.76 9.44 -9.93
CA SER A 152 -1.97 9.61 -11.14
C SER A 152 -0.84 10.60 -10.87
N GLU A 153 0.24 10.50 -11.65
CA GLU A 153 1.42 11.36 -11.55
C GLU A 153 1.19 12.78 -12.08
N PHE A 154 0.19 12.99 -12.94
CA PHE A 154 -0.17 14.30 -13.46
C PHE A 154 -1.66 14.42 -13.79
N GLY A 155 -2.15 15.64 -13.91
CA GLY A 155 -3.45 15.95 -14.50
C GLY A 155 -3.33 16.37 -15.96
N ARG A 156 -4.37 17.03 -16.50
CA ARG A 156 -4.41 17.50 -17.88
C ARG A 156 -4.70 18.99 -17.94
N LYS A 157 -4.10 19.70 -18.93
CA LYS A 157 -4.48 21.07 -19.26
C LYS A 157 -5.93 21.13 -19.71
N ALA A 158 -6.57 22.28 -19.45
CA ALA A 158 -7.95 22.52 -19.88
C ALA A 158 -8.09 22.69 -21.40
N LYS A 159 -6.99 22.99 -22.12
CA LYS A 159 -7.00 23.23 -23.56
C LYS A 159 -6.57 21.99 -24.34
N GLN A 160 -7.35 21.68 -25.39
CA GLN A 160 -6.95 20.71 -26.41
C GLN A 160 -5.68 21.20 -27.13
N ASN A 161 -4.75 20.30 -27.38
CA ASN A 161 -3.59 20.52 -28.25
C ASN A 161 -3.94 20.29 -29.74
N GLY A 162 -2.95 20.41 -30.63
CA GLY A 162 -3.16 20.28 -32.08
C GLY A 162 -3.46 18.84 -32.58
N ASN A 163 -3.38 17.83 -31.70
CA ASN A 163 -3.47 16.39 -32.06
C ASN A 163 -4.71 15.71 -31.45
N LEU A 164 -5.78 16.46 -31.17
CA LEU A 164 -6.99 15.92 -30.53
C LEU A 164 -6.72 15.30 -29.14
N GLY A 165 -5.70 15.77 -28.45
CA GLY A 165 -5.31 15.39 -27.10
C GLY A 165 -5.14 16.59 -26.19
N THR A 166 -4.57 16.38 -25.03
CA THR A 166 -4.19 17.42 -24.08
C THR A 166 -2.78 17.21 -23.59
N ASP A 167 -2.10 18.27 -23.19
CA ASP A 167 -0.81 18.17 -22.53
C ASP A 167 -0.99 17.97 -21.02
N HIS A 168 0.11 17.65 -20.31
CA HIS A 168 0.11 17.49 -18.86
C HIS A 168 -0.36 18.75 -18.14
N GLY A 169 -1.19 18.57 -17.13
CA GLY A 169 -1.68 19.57 -16.20
C GLY A 169 -1.38 19.21 -14.75
N GLU A 170 -1.69 20.14 -13.85
CA GLU A 170 -1.37 20.01 -12.43
C GLU A 170 -2.52 19.42 -11.61
N ILE A 171 -3.75 19.47 -12.11
CA ILE A 171 -4.97 19.09 -11.38
C ILE A 171 -5.58 17.83 -12.00
N ALA A 172 -5.94 16.88 -11.14
CA ALA A 172 -6.63 15.65 -11.51
C ALA A 172 -7.71 15.31 -10.47
N PRO A 173 -8.81 14.66 -10.87
CA PRO A 173 -9.74 14.08 -9.93
C PRO A 173 -9.13 12.83 -9.29
N MET A 174 -9.49 12.58 -8.01
CA MET A 174 -9.23 11.32 -7.33
C MET A 174 -10.56 10.67 -6.97
N PHE A 175 -10.64 9.35 -7.12
CA PHE A 175 -11.80 8.57 -6.70
C PHE A 175 -11.42 7.73 -5.49
N VAL A 176 -12.26 7.79 -4.46
CA VAL A 176 -12.20 6.89 -3.31
C VAL A 176 -13.47 6.05 -3.33
N PHE A 177 -13.33 4.72 -3.28
CA PHE A 177 -14.45 3.81 -3.41
C PHE A 177 -14.35 2.64 -2.43
N GLY A 178 -15.46 2.01 -2.15
CA GLY A 178 -15.57 0.88 -1.23
C GLY A 178 -16.73 1.09 -0.25
N LYS A 179 -17.11 0.03 0.45
CA LYS A 179 -18.24 0.06 1.39
C LYS A 179 -18.02 1.03 2.57
N PRO A 180 -16.80 1.21 3.10
CA PRO A 180 -16.51 2.18 4.15
C PRO A 180 -16.62 3.65 3.73
N VAL A 181 -16.63 3.95 2.42
CA VAL A 181 -16.62 5.32 1.91
C VAL A 181 -18.00 5.96 2.05
N GLN A 182 -18.05 7.20 2.56
CA GLN A 182 -19.30 7.94 2.78
C GLN A 182 -20.03 8.25 1.47
N GLY A 183 -19.33 8.34 0.36
CA GLY A 183 -19.89 8.73 -0.94
C GLY A 183 -20.24 10.22 -1.01
N GLY A 184 -20.08 10.79 -2.19
CA GLY A 184 -20.32 12.20 -2.43
C GLY A 184 -19.19 12.84 -3.24
N VAL A 185 -19.17 14.17 -3.29
CA VAL A 185 -18.13 14.97 -3.93
C VAL A 185 -17.50 15.86 -2.88
N SER A 186 -16.19 15.76 -2.69
CA SER A 186 -15.43 16.68 -1.87
C SER A 186 -14.77 17.71 -2.79
N GLY A 187 -15.11 18.99 -2.60
CA GLY A 187 -14.70 20.09 -3.46
C GLY A 187 -15.82 20.55 -4.40
N ILE A 188 -15.45 21.40 -5.34
CA ILE A 188 -16.32 22.00 -6.34
C ILE A 188 -15.76 21.78 -7.75
N ASN A 189 -16.58 21.98 -8.77
CA ASN A 189 -16.08 21.94 -10.14
C ASN A 189 -14.97 22.98 -10.34
N VAL A 190 -13.94 22.58 -11.10
CA VAL A 190 -12.83 23.48 -11.43
C VAL A 190 -13.32 24.69 -12.21
N ASP A 191 -12.75 25.85 -11.92
CA ASP A 191 -13.02 27.08 -12.69
C ASP A 191 -12.15 27.10 -13.96
N LEU A 192 -12.76 26.77 -15.08
CA LEU A 192 -12.08 26.79 -16.38
C LEU A 192 -11.63 28.16 -16.83
N THR A 193 -12.14 29.26 -16.23
CA THR A 193 -11.70 30.64 -16.56
C THR A 193 -10.29 30.94 -16.07
N GLU A 194 -9.77 30.16 -15.12
CA GLU A 194 -8.36 30.23 -14.72
C GLU A 194 -7.40 29.83 -15.84
N ALA A 195 -7.84 28.94 -16.74
CA ALA A 195 -7.00 28.40 -17.80
C ALA A 195 -6.84 29.39 -18.94
N THR A 196 -5.78 30.15 -18.94
CA THR A 196 -5.47 31.21 -19.91
C THR A 196 -4.12 30.93 -20.61
N SER A 197 -3.85 31.67 -21.69
CA SER A 197 -2.55 31.61 -22.35
C SER A 197 -1.40 32.05 -21.45
N ASN A 198 -1.66 32.93 -20.49
CA ASN A 198 -0.63 33.43 -19.55
C ASN A 198 -0.12 32.37 -18.57
N ASN A 199 -0.95 31.40 -18.25
CA ASN A 199 -0.57 30.28 -17.37
C ASN A 199 -0.49 28.95 -18.13
N ASN A 200 -0.31 29.00 -19.44
CA ASN A 200 -0.20 27.83 -20.29
C ASN A 200 -1.40 26.87 -20.19
N TRP A 201 -2.59 27.44 -20.00
CA TRP A 201 -3.86 26.71 -19.90
C TRP A 201 -3.96 25.72 -18.72
N GLN A 202 -3.21 25.97 -17.65
CA GLN A 202 -3.27 25.23 -16.40
C GLN A 202 -4.43 25.68 -15.53
N ILE A 203 -5.06 24.76 -14.84
CA ILE A 203 -5.88 25.04 -13.66
C ILE A 203 -4.92 25.12 -12.48
N LYS A 204 -4.97 26.22 -11.72
CA LYS A 204 -4.00 26.49 -10.65
C LYS A 204 -4.56 26.34 -9.25
N THR A 205 -5.87 26.45 -9.09
CA THR A 205 -6.52 26.33 -7.78
C THR A 205 -6.59 24.88 -7.35
N VAL A 206 -5.68 24.49 -6.44
CA VAL A 206 -5.68 23.18 -5.78
C VAL A 206 -6.72 23.20 -4.67
N GLN A 207 -7.77 22.43 -4.80
CA GLN A 207 -8.82 22.33 -3.78
C GLN A 207 -8.43 21.41 -2.63
N HIS A 208 -7.82 20.29 -2.97
CA HIS A 208 -7.29 19.29 -2.03
C HIS A 208 -5.91 18.85 -2.48
N ASP A 209 -4.98 18.79 -1.55
CA ASP A 209 -3.71 18.11 -1.75
C ASP A 209 -3.92 16.59 -1.64
N TYR A 210 -3.35 15.81 -2.56
CA TYR A 210 -3.48 14.35 -2.53
C TYR A 210 -3.02 13.76 -1.20
N ARG A 211 -2.04 14.40 -0.52
CA ARG A 211 -1.55 14.00 0.81
C ARG A 211 -2.64 14.10 1.88
N GLN A 212 -3.60 15.03 1.75
CA GLN A 212 -4.76 15.11 2.65
C GLN A 212 -5.66 13.89 2.52
N VAL A 213 -5.86 13.39 1.29
CA VAL A 213 -6.64 12.18 1.05
C VAL A 213 -5.95 10.98 1.70
N PHE A 214 -4.66 10.78 1.44
CA PHE A 214 -3.89 9.69 2.06
C PHE A 214 -3.85 9.81 3.59
N ALA A 215 -3.64 11.01 4.15
CA ALA A 215 -3.68 11.24 5.59
C ALA A 215 -5.03 10.84 6.19
N THR A 216 -6.13 11.19 5.52
CA THR A 216 -7.48 10.81 5.94
C THR A 216 -7.65 9.28 5.97
N LEU A 217 -7.24 8.59 4.91
CA LEU A 217 -7.34 7.13 4.85
C LEU A 217 -6.45 6.43 5.89
N MET A 218 -5.23 6.94 6.08
CA MET A 218 -4.31 6.40 7.08
C MET A 218 -4.87 6.54 8.50
N GLN A 219 -5.46 7.68 8.85
CA GLN A 219 -5.97 7.92 10.19
C GLN A 219 -7.35 7.29 10.39
N ASP A 220 -8.31 7.61 9.54
CA ASP A 220 -9.72 7.29 9.79
C ASP A 220 -10.06 5.83 9.44
N PHE A 221 -9.31 5.22 8.50
CA PHE A 221 -9.55 3.84 8.09
C PHE A 221 -8.48 2.87 8.59
N LEU A 222 -7.20 3.25 8.55
CA LEU A 222 -6.11 2.37 9.01
C LEU A 222 -5.72 2.61 10.47
N GLY A 223 -6.26 3.63 11.14
CA GLY A 223 -6.00 3.93 12.54
C GLY A 223 -4.58 4.44 12.82
N ALA A 224 -3.91 5.04 11.82
CA ALA A 224 -2.56 5.57 12.01
C ALA A 224 -2.55 6.78 12.95
N GLU A 225 -1.59 6.82 13.86
CA GLU A 225 -1.37 7.96 14.73
C GLU A 225 -0.88 9.20 13.95
N ASN A 226 -1.12 10.39 14.51
CA ASN A 226 -0.69 11.66 13.90
C ASN A 226 0.79 11.66 13.53
N ALA A 227 1.65 11.19 14.44
CA ALA A 227 3.09 11.14 14.21
C ALA A 227 3.48 10.28 12.99
N VAL A 228 2.77 9.18 12.74
CA VAL A 228 3.00 8.32 11.58
C VAL A 228 2.66 9.05 10.29
N VAL A 229 1.51 9.73 10.26
CA VAL A 229 1.06 10.50 9.10
C VAL A 229 1.99 11.68 8.83
N ASP A 230 2.38 12.42 9.86
CA ASP A 230 3.25 13.59 9.73
C ASP A 230 4.68 13.20 9.30
N ASN A 231 5.17 12.05 9.74
CA ASN A 231 6.43 11.51 9.25
C ASN A 231 6.36 11.08 7.77
N ALA A 232 5.22 10.56 7.32
CA ALA A 232 5.03 10.13 5.94
C ALA A 232 4.85 11.31 4.98
N PHE A 233 4.19 12.38 5.42
CA PHE A 233 3.77 13.51 4.58
C PHE A 233 4.21 14.87 5.13
N PHE A 234 5.36 14.94 5.75
CA PHE A 234 5.87 16.20 6.25
C PHE A 234 6.30 17.14 5.11
N ASP A 235 5.70 18.33 5.08
CA ASP A 235 6.12 19.40 4.17
C ASP A 235 7.18 20.28 4.84
N GLN A 236 8.44 20.01 4.54
CA GLN A 236 9.58 20.78 5.09
C GLN A 236 9.57 22.25 4.65
N THR A 237 9.01 22.56 3.47
CA THR A 237 9.00 23.90 2.92
C THR A 237 8.06 24.81 3.68
N ASN A 238 6.88 24.31 4.04
CA ASN A 238 5.84 25.08 4.71
C ASN A 238 5.72 24.74 6.20
N ASN A 239 6.48 23.78 6.70
CA ASN A 239 6.39 23.26 8.07
C ASN A 239 4.95 22.81 8.42
N GLU A 240 4.33 22.05 7.50
CA GLU A 240 2.92 21.69 7.59
C GLU A 240 2.73 20.23 7.98
N SER A 241 1.85 20.00 8.96
CA SER A 241 1.38 18.68 9.39
C SER A 241 0.12 18.28 8.61
N PHE A 242 0.15 17.11 7.99
CA PHE A 242 -0.99 16.58 7.26
C PHE A 242 -2.00 15.83 8.13
N SER A 243 -1.62 15.40 9.32
CA SER A 243 -2.55 14.80 10.30
C SER A 243 -3.67 15.76 10.71
N ALA A 244 -3.37 17.08 10.74
CA ALA A 244 -4.34 18.12 11.05
C ALA A 244 -5.16 18.59 9.82
N LYS A 245 -4.81 18.15 8.61
CA LYS A 245 -5.41 18.61 7.34
C LYS A 245 -6.30 17.58 6.67
N LYS A 246 -6.80 16.60 7.42
CA LYS A 246 -7.72 15.59 6.89
C LYS A 246 -8.92 16.20 6.18
N ILE A 247 -9.37 15.53 5.14
CA ILE A 247 -10.65 15.84 4.51
C ILE A 247 -11.75 15.14 5.30
N GLN A 248 -12.71 15.90 5.79
CA GLN A 248 -13.82 15.36 6.55
C GLN A 248 -14.78 14.56 5.68
N ASP A 249 -15.48 13.60 6.27
CA ASP A 249 -16.57 12.85 5.67
C ASP A 249 -16.21 11.99 4.45
N ILE A 250 -14.94 11.58 4.29
CA ILE A 250 -14.57 10.57 3.28
C ILE A 250 -14.97 9.17 3.77
N ILE A 251 -14.68 8.86 5.02
CA ILE A 251 -14.98 7.56 5.64
C ILE A 251 -16.23 7.67 6.48
N LYS A 252 -17.09 6.66 6.41
CA LYS A 252 -18.27 6.56 7.29
C LYS A 252 -17.83 6.43 8.75
N PRO A 253 -18.43 7.16 9.69
CA PRO A 253 -18.06 7.07 11.10
C PRO A 253 -18.11 5.66 11.69
N SER A 254 -18.97 4.79 11.16
CA SER A 254 -19.06 3.37 11.56
C SER A 254 -17.84 2.53 11.19
N HIS A 255 -16.97 3.04 10.33
CA HIS A 255 -15.75 2.39 9.86
C HIS A 255 -14.48 3.13 10.31
N TYR A 256 -14.61 4.13 11.18
CA TYR A 256 -13.45 4.76 11.79
C TYR A 256 -12.74 3.76 12.68
N VAL A 257 -11.46 3.60 12.46
CA VAL A 257 -10.58 2.84 13.33
C VAL A 257 -10.00 3.81 14.37
N ASP A 258 -10.32 3.58 15.63
CA ASP A 258 -9.75 4.37 16.72
C ASP A 258 -8.28 3.98 16.91
N SER A 259 -7.38 4.95 16.76
CA SER A 259 -5.93 4.75 17.00
C SER A 259 -5.62 4.21 18.40
N THR A 260 -6.51 4.46 19.37
CA THR A 260 -6.38 3.91 20.73
C THR A 260 -6.55 2.39 20.80
N CYS A 261 -7.18 1.76 19.79
CA CYS A 261 -7.30 0.31 19.70
C CYS A 261 -5.96 -0.39 19.42
N TYR A 262 -4.97 0.33 18.89
CA TYR A 262 -3.62 -0.21 18.65
C TYR A 262 -2.65 0.12 19.79
N SER A 263 -3.03 0.99 20.72
CA SER A 263 -2.24 1.33 21.91
C SER A 263 -2.50 0.37 23.07
N LEU A 264 -2.34 -0.95 22.83
CA LEU A 264 -2.09 -1.90 23.91
C LEU A 264 -0.62 -1.86 24.38
N SER A 265 0.13 -0.83 24.01
CA SER A 265 1.42 -0.55 24.59
C SER A 265 1.28 0.49 25.69
N ASN A 266 1.60 0.07 26.90
CA ASN A 266 1.64 0.83 28.14
C ASN A 266 2.03 2.30 27.98
N ASN A 267 1.13 3.19 28.41
CA ASN A 267 1.46 4.56 28.78
C ASN A 267 2.50 4.56 29.89
N THR A 268 3.76 4.70 29.56
CA THR A 268 4.76 5.22 30.50
C THR A 268 5.82 6.01 29.75
N SER A 269 5.74 7.34 29.92
CA SER A 269 6.82 8.33 29.77
C SER A 269 7.45 8.59 28.42
N ASN A 270 7.23 9.79 27.95
CA ASN A 270 8.06 10.76 27.20
C ASN A 270 9.47 10.33 26.78
N ASN A 271 9.57 9.31 25.91
CA ASN A 271 10.72 8.99 25.06
C ASN A 271 10.37 7.70 24.30
N GLU A 272 9.35 7.74 23.43
CA GLU A 272 8.97 6.56 22.65
C GLU A 272 9.99 6.33 21.54
N THR A 273 10.82 5.34 21.74
CA THR A 273 11.59 4.69 20.69
C THR A 273 10.68 3.71 19.99
N PHE A 274 10.28 4.04 18.77
CA PHE A 274 9.51 3.12 17.94
C PHE A 274 10.38 1.96 17.49
N TRP A 275 9.85 0.74 17.66
CA TRP A 275 10.49 -0.49 17.23
C TRP A 275 9.72 -1.04 16.03
N ALA A 276 10.43 -1.38 14.97
CA ALA A 276 9.88 -2.24 13.93
C ALA A 276 10.44 -3.65 14.12
N ALA A 277 9.57 -4.63 14.24
CA ALA A 277 9.95 -6.05 14.32
C ALA A 277 9.31 -6.81 13.16
N TYR A 278 10.12 -7.52 12.38
CA TYR A 278 9.67 -8.26 11.20
C TYR A 278 10.60 -9.45 10.91
N PRO A 279 10.13 -10.49 10.19
CA PRO A 279 8.75 -10.71 9.79
C PRO A 279 7.86 -11.10 10.95
N ASN A 280 6.56 -10.91 10.81
CA ASN A 280 5.56 -11.45 11.72
C ASN A 280 4.43 -12.03 10.85
N PRO A 281 4.19 -13.35 10.82
CA PRO A 281 4.87 -14.38 11.63
C PRO A 281 6.36 -14.54 11.36
N VAL A 282 7.10 -14.98 12.39
CA VAL A 282 8.55 -15.22 12.31
C VAL A 282 8.82 -16.72 12.34
N TYR A 283 9.79 -17.19 11.53
CA TYR A 283 10.20 -18.58 11.47
C TYR A 283 11.50 -18.84 12.24
N ASP A 284 12.55 -18.13 11.90
CA ASP A 284 13.88 -18.34 12.42
C ASP A 284 14.50 -17.09 13.05
N LYS A 285 14.37 -15.94 12.40
CA LYS A 285 14.95 -14.68 12.87
C LYS A 285 13.91 -13.55 12.84
N LEU A 286 13.74 -12.91 14.00
CA LEU A 286 12.99 -11.66 14.13
C LEU A 286 13.97 -10.50 14.03
N PHE A 287 13.88 -9.72 12.98
CA PHE A 287 14.65 -8.49 12.82
C PHE A 287 14.01 -7.37 13.60
N VAL A 288 14.82 -6.60 14.30
CA VAL A 288 14.39 -5.49 15.12
C VAL A 288 15.16 -4.25 14.68
N ASN A 289 14.44 -3.19 14.32
CA ASN A 289 15.01 -1.92 13.90
C ASN A 289 14.60 -0.81 14.90
N PRO A 290 15.44 -0.48 15.88
CA PRO A 290 15.18 0.63 16.80
C PRO A 290 15.55 1.97 16.14
N ILE A 291 14.74 2.99 16.39
CA ILE A 291 14.97 4.36 15.88
C ILE A 291 16.01 5.14 16.72
N THR A 292 16.79 4.48 17.57
CA THR A 292 17.81 5.16 18.39
C THR A 292 19.22 4.76 18.03
N ASN A 293 20.14 5.74 18.13
CA ASN A 293 21.59 5.54 17.95
C ASN A 293 22.28 4.82 19.15
N ASN A 294 21.55 4.01 19.92
CA ASN A 294 22.14 3.24 21.01
C ASN A 294 22.75 1.95 20.49
N SER A 295 24.01 1.74 20.77
CA SER A 295 24.79 0.58 20.33
C SER A 295 24.43 -0.75 20.99
N GLN A 296 23.65 -0.77 22.05
CA GLN A 296 23.19 -1.98 22.72
C GLN A 296 21.74 -1.85 23.19
N VAL A 297 20.91 -2.80 22.78
CA VAL A 297 19.51 -2.90 23.18
C VAL A 297 19.30 -4.25 23.85
N LYS A 298 18.52 -4.29 24.93
CA LYS A 298 18.10 -5.52 25.58
C LYS A 298 16.73 -5.93 25.03
N TYR A 299 16.49 -7.23 24.96
CA TYR A 299 15.18 -7.77 24.65
C TYR A 299 14.78 -8.88 25.61
N ASP A 300 13.49 -8.98 25.85
CA ASP A 300 12.86 -10.07 26.59
C ASP A 300 11.70 -10.65 25.74
N ILE A 301 11.58 -11.97 25.71
CA ILE A 301 10.50 -12.68 25.02
C ILE A 301 9.66 -13.41 26.07
N TYR A 302 8.36 -13.16 26.04
CA TYR A 302 7.39 -13.76 26.94
C TYR A 302 6.38 -14.62 26.17
N ASN A 303 5.91 -15.69 26.80
CA ASN A 303 4.75 -16.43 26.29
C ASN A 303 3.44 -15.68 26.64
N THR A 304 2.32 -16.16 26.13
CA THR A 304 0.98 -15.59 26.39
C THR A 304 0.56 -15.60 27.84
N ASN A 305 1.20 -16.40 28.69
CA ASN A 305 0.94 -16.45 30.15
C ASN A 305 1.85 -15.50 30.94
N GLY A 306 2.65 -14.69 30.27
CA GLY A 306 3.58 -13.75 30.90
C GLY A 306 4.88 -14.38 31.42
N GLY A 307 5.12 -15.67 31.12
CA GLY A 307 6.38 -16.34 31.46
C GLY A 307 7.51 -15.90 30.55
N LEU A 308 8.64 -15.45 31.13
CA LEU A 308 9.86 -15.12 30.39
C LEU A 308 10.44 -16.38 29.77
N ILE A 309 10.61 -16.40 28.45
CA ILE A 309 11.11 -17.54 27.67
C ILE A 309 12.56 -17.33 27.24
N LYS A 310 12.89 -16.10 26.81
CA LYS A 310 14.24 -15.77 26.35
C LYS A 310 14.55 -14.31 26.65
N SER A 311 15.79 -14.02 26.98
CA SER A 311 16.29 -12.65 27.10
C SER A 311 17.67 -12.54 26.49
N GLY A 312 18.03 -11.34 26.07
CA GLY A 312 19.35 -11.12 25.46
C GLY A 312 19.65 -9.65 25.24
N LYS A 313 20.82 -9.44 24.64
CA LYS A 313 21.25 -8.12 24.17
C LYS A 313 21.42 -8.18 22.67
N LEU A 314 20.95 -7.14 22.00
CA LEU A 314 21.14 -6.92 20.59
C LEU A 314 22.32 -5.99 20.39
N ASP A 315 23.27 -6.40 19.55
CA ASP A 315 24.33 -5.55 19.08
C ASP A 315 23.85 -4.91 17.77
N MET A 316 23.63 -3.61 17.82
CA MET A 316 23.04 -2.86 16.71
C MET A 316 24.13 -2.46 15.72
N GLN A 317 24.53 -3.37 14.85
CA GLN A 317 25.39 -3.06 13.71
C GLN A 317 24.52 -2.68 12.51
N LEU A 318 24.78 -1.52 11.91
CA LEU A 318 24.09 -1.02 10.72
C LEU A 318 22.58 -0.66 10.91
N GLY A 319 22.14 -0.39 12.14
CA GLY A 319 20.76 0.09 12.38
C GLY A 319 19.68 -0.99 12.50
N TYR A 320 20.05 -2.27 12.47
CA TYR A 320 19.14 -3.38 12.78
C TYR A 320 19.86 -4.49 13.54
N ALA A 321 19.11 -5.32 14.24
CA ALA A 321 19.60 -6.54 14.86
C ALA A 321 18.61 -7.68 14.69
N ALA A 322 19.05 -8.92 14.83
CA ALA A 322 18.21 -10.09 14.67
C ALA A 322 18.16 -10.93 15.96
N ILE A 323 16.96 -11.32 16.34
CA ILE A 323 16.73 -12.29 17.43
C ILE A 323 16.52 -13.65 16.80
N ASP A 324 17.32 -14.64 17.20
CA ASP A 324 17.13 -16.03 16.81
C ASP A 324 15.90 -16.62 17.50
N MET A 325 14.92 -17.08 16.72
CA MET A 325 13.65 -17.64 17.16
C MET A 325 13.55 -19.16 16.96
N VAL A 326 14.53 -19.79 16.30
CA VAL A 326 14.51 -21.23 15.94
C VAL A 326 14.27 -22.16 17.12
N SER A 327 14.77 -21.79 18.31
CA SER A 327 14.62 -22.60 19.51
C SER A 327 13.26 -22.50 20.20
N LEU A 328 12.39 -21.60 19.72
CA LEU A 328 11.09 -21.38 20.34
C LEU A 328 10.03 -22.29 19.69
N PRO A 329 9.17 -22.95 20.47
CA PRO A 329 8.01 -23.66 19.93
C PRO A 329 7.10 -22.74 19.12
N ASN A 330 6.34 -23.32 18.18
CA ASN A 330 5.31 -22.55 17.47
C ASN A 330 4.30 -21.96 18.47
N GLY A 331 4.07 -20.68 18.40
CA GLY A 331 3.19 -19.99 19.35
C GLY A 331 3.18 -18.48 19.17
N LEU A 332 2.37 -17.82 19.99
CA LEU A 332 2.32 -16.37 20.12
C LEU A 332 3.26 -15.93 21.25
N TYR A 333 4.07 -14.92 20.97
CA TYR A 333 5.03 -14.37 21.92
C TYR A 333 4.94 -12.86 21.96
N VAL A 334 5.25 -12.27 23.11
CA VAL A 334 5.42 -10.82 23.29
C VAL A 334 6.91 -10.54 23.41
N VAL A 335 7.43 -9.67 22.55
CA VAL A 335 8.82 -9.19 22.59
C VAL A 335 8.82 -7.75 23.09
N THR A 336 9.64 -7.47 24.11
CA THR A 336 9.75 -6.17 24.74
C THR A 336 11.19 -5.67 24.73
#